data_6b91fa2e91dd24cf4c08efc121497afa
#
_entry.id   6b91fa2e91dd24cf4c08efc121497afa
#
_cell.length_a   1.000
_cell.length_b   1.000
_cell.length_c   1.000
_cell.angle_alpha   90.00
_cell.angle_beta   90.00
_cell.angle_gamma   90.00
#
_symmetry.space_group_name_H-M   'P 1'
#
loop_
_entity.id
_entity.type
_entity.pdbx_description
1 polymer ?
#
loop_
_entity_poly.entity_id
_entity_poly.type
_entity_poly.pdbx_seq_one_letter_code
_entity_poly.pdbx_strand_id
1 'polypeptide(L)'
;MLEEAAESLYQKNGARITADRYEGLCLKLLDLKKIPETEKWCMRLARQHGNALAAYTCRLKLYFTMGEKEKFFEVLQELKESDIIIDNETLELIRIFS
;
A
#
# COMPACT_ATOMS: atom_id res chain seq x y z
N MET A 1 8.68 15.93 -11.30
CA MET A 1 7.67 15.56 -10.29
C MET A 1 7.76 14.09 -9.95
N LEU A 2 7.56 13.75 -8.69
CA LEU A 2 7.72 12.38 -8.21
C LEU A 2 6.85 11.38 -8.96
N GLU A 3 5.57 11.69 -9.13
CA GLU A 3 4.66 10.78 -9.79
C GLU A 3 4.96 10.60 -11.27
N GLU A 4 5.36 11.65 -11.95
CA GLU A 4 5.72 11.57 -13.35
C GLU A 4 6.93 10.67 -13.58
N ALA A 5 7.94 10.79 -12.71
CA ALA A 5 9.11 9.93 -12.77
C ALA A 5 8.75 8.47 -12.51
N ALA A 6 7.87 8.24 -11.53
CA ALA A 6 7.41 6.91 -11.19
C ALA A 6 6.57 6.31 -12.31
N GLU A 7 5.69 7.11 -12.93
CA GLU A 7 4.87 6.65 -14.05
C GLU A 7 5.74 6.27 -15.24
N SER A 8 6.76 7.07 -15.55
CA SER A 8 7.71 6.77 -16.62
C SER A 8 8.44 5.46 -16.36
N LEU A 9 8.87 5.24 -15.11
CA LEU A 9 9.54 4.00 -14.72
C LEU A 9 8.59 2.81 -14.86
N TYR A 10 7.34 2.98 -14.43
CA TYR A 10 6.31 1.95 -14.54
C TYR A 10 6.07 1.55 -16.01
N GLN A 11 5.96 2.53 -16.90
CA GLN A 11 5.74 2.26 -18.31
C GLN A 11 6.88 1.48 -18.95
N LYS A 12 8.12 1.77 -18.53
CA LYS A 12 9.31 1.11 -19.07
C LYS A 12 9.59 -0.25 -18.42
N ASN A 13 9.41 -0.36 -17.11
CA ASN A 13 9.86 -1.50 -16.32
C ASN A 13 8.80 -1.98 -15.32
N GLY A 14 7.51 -1.86 -15.64
CA GLY A 14 6.43 -2.17 -14.71
C GLY A 14 6.58 -3.50 -13.99
N ALA A 15 6.93 -4.56 -14.73
CA ALA A 15 7.06 -5.90 -14.17
C ALA A 15 8.32 -6.08 -13.32
N ARG A 16 9.25 -5.12 -13.36
CA ARG A 16 10.53 -5.18 -12.63
C ARG A 16 10.59 -4.26 -11.42
N ILE A 17 9.53 -3.47 -11.19
CA ILE A 17 9.50 -2.60 -10.02
C ILE A 17 9.27 -3.50 -8.81
N THR A 18 10.17 -3.40 -7.82
CA THR A 18 10.08 -4.22 -6.61
C THR A 18 8.96 -3.74 -5.69
N ALA A 19 8.50 -4.63 -4.81
CA ALA A 19 7.50 -4.27 -3.81
C ALA A 19 7.98 -3.11 -2.93
N ASP A 20 9.27 -3.10 -2.57
CA ASP A 20 9.85 -2.03 -1.75
C ASP A 20 9.77 -0.67 -2.44
N ARG A 21 9.98 -0.62 -3.75
CA ARG A 21 9.87 0.62 -4.50
C ARG A 21 8.43 1.11 -4.57
N TYR A 22 7.48 0.21 -4.80
CA TYR A 22 6.07 0.56 -4.76
C TYR A 22 5.68 1.10 -3.38
N GLU A 23 6.13 0.42 -2.33
CA GLU A 23 5.84 0.84 -0.97
C GLU A 23 6.37 2.24 -0.70
N GLY A 24 7.63 2.49 -1.05
CA GLY A 24 8.25 3.79 -0.87
C GLY A 24 7.48 4.90 -1.57
N LEU A 25 7.05 4.65 -2.81
CA LEU A 25 6.27 5.62 -3.57
C LEU A 25 4.89 5.85 -2.93
N CYS A 26 4.19 4.76 -2.58
CA CYS A 26 2.87 4.87 -1.96
C CYS A 26 2.92 5.68 -0.66
N LEU A 27 3.91 5.39 0.19
CA LEU A 27 4.05 6.09 1.47
C LEU A 27 4.42 7.56 1.25
N LYS A 28 5.24 7.85 0.26
CA LYS A 28 5.61 9.22 -0.07
C LYS A 28 4.39 10.01 -0.57
N LEU A 29 3.61 9.45 -1.47
CA LEU A 29 2.41 10.08 -1.97
C LEU A 29 1.38 10.28 -0.86
N LEU A 30 1.25 9.30 0.03
CA LEU A 30 0.35 9.39 1.17
C LEU A 30 0.78 10.51 2.12
N ASP A 31 2.09 10.63 2.35
CA ASP A 31 2.66 11.69 3.19
C ASP A 31 2.35 13.07 2.61
N LEU A 32 2.31 13.18 1.27
CA LEU A 32 1.96 14.41 0.57
C LEU A 32 0.45 14.60 0.43
N LYS A 33 -0.36 13.71 1.02
CA LYS A 33 -1.83 13.74 0.98
C LYS A 33 -2.41 13.62 -0.44
N LYS A 34 -1.68 12.96 -1.32
CA LYS A 34 -2.14 12.71 -2.70
C LYS A 34 -2.92 11.40 -2.74
N ILE A 35 -4.14 11.42 -2.22
CA ILE A 35 -4.93 10.21 -2.01
C ILE A 35 -5.25 9.42 -3.29
N PRO A 36 -5.77 10.05 -4.38
CA PRO A 36 -6.05 9.29 -5.60
C PRO A 36 -4.82 8.64 -6.20
N GLU A 37 -3.69 9.31 -6.18
CA GLU A 37 -2.43 8.78 -6.69
C GLU A 37 -1.93 7.63 -5.81
N THR A 38 -2.04 7.78 -4.49
CA THR A 38 -1.67 6.72 -3.55
C THR A 38 -2.50 5.47 -3.80
N GLU A 39 -3.80 5.63 -3.97
CA GLU A 39 -4.69 4.49 -4.24
C GLU A 39 -4.31 3.78 -5.54
N LYS A 40 -4.03 4.53 -6.59
CA LYS A 40 -3.61 3.98 -7.87
C LYS A 40 -2.36 3.11 -7.72
N TRP A 41 -1.35 3.60 -7.03
CA TRP A 41 -0.10 2.88 -6.86
C TRP A 41 -0.23 1.69 -5.91
N CYS A 42 -1.08 1.80 -4.89
CA CYS A 42 -1.40 0.67 -4.02
C CYS A 42 -2.05 -0.46 -4.82
N MET A 43 -2.96 -0.13 -5.74
CA MET A 43 -3.60 -1.13 -6.59
C MET A 43 -2.60 -1.82 -7.52
N ARG A 44 -1.67 -1.05 -8.08
CA ARG A 44 -0.60 -1.62 -8.92
C ARG A 44 0.30 -2.55 -8.13
N LEU A 45 0.65 -2.15 -6.91
CA LEU A 45 1.45 -2.97 -6.01
C LEU A 45 0.74 -4.30 -5.71
N ALA A 46 -0.55 -4.24 -5.37
CA ALA A 46 -1.33 -5.43 -5.08
C ALA A 46 -1.44 -6.36 -6.29
N ARG A 47 -1.50 -5.78 -7.49
CA ARG A 47 -1.60 -6.56 -8.72
C ARG A 47 -0.30 -7.29 -9.05
N GLN A 48 0.84 -6.65 -8.85
CA GLN A 48 2.15 -7.22 -9.21
C GLN A 48 2.80 -8.00 -8.09
N HIS A 49 2.57 -7.61 -6.85
CA HIS A 49 3.21 -8.20 -5.67
C HIS A 49 2.18 -8.52 -4.59
N GLY A 50 1.08 -9.16 -5.00
CA GLY A 50 -0.03 -9.44 -4.11
C GLY A 50 0.30 -10.28 -2.88
N ASN A 51 1.43 -11.01 -2.92
CA ASN A 51 1.87 -11.83 -1.79
C ASN A 51 2.85 -11.10 -0.87
N ALA A 52 3.22 -9.86 -1.18
CA ALA A 52 4.12 -9.08 -0.34
C ALA A 52 3.33 -8.39 0.77
N LEU A 53 3.90 -8.35 1.98
CA LEU A 53 3.28 -7.64 3.10
C LEU A 53 2.99 -6.18 2.73
N ALA A 54 3.89 -5.54 1.98
CA ALA A 54 3.73 -4.15 1.55
C ALA A 54 2.42 -3.90 0.79
N ALA A 55 1.94 -4.87 0.02
CA ALA A 55 0.69 -4.74 -0.73
C ALA A 55 -0.52 -4.55 0.19
N TYR A 56 -0.44 -5.09 1.40
CA TYR A 56 -1.49 -4.93 2.40
C TYR A 56 -1.25 -3.70 3.26
N THR A 57 -0.02 -3.49 3.73
CA THR A 57 0.28 -2.38 4.63
C THR A 57 0.08 -1.03 3.98
N CYS A 58 0.40 -0.86 2.70
CA CYS A 58 0.14 0.39 1.99
C CYS A 58 -1.34 0.72 1.96
N ARG A 59 -2.19 -0.27 1.67
CA ARG A 59 -3.64 -0.06 1.67
C ARG A 59 -4.16 0.22 3.07
N LEU A 60 -3.65 -0.49 4.07
CA LEU A 60 -4.05 -0.25 5.46
C LEU A 60 -3.73 1.18 5.89
N LYS A 61 -2.52 1.64 5.59
CA LYS A 61 -2.11 3.02 5.92
C LYS A 61 -2.94 4.05 5.16
N LEU A 62 -3.26 3.77 3.90
CA LEU A 62 -4.11 4.65 3.09
C LEU A 62 -5.49 4.80 3.73
N TYR A 63 -6.15 3.69 4.03
CA TYR A 63 -7.48 3.73 4.61
C TYR A 63 -7.49 4.28 6.03
N PHE A 64 -6.44 4.03 6.80
CA PHE A 64 -6.27 4.64 8.10
C PHE A 64 -6.23 6.17 7.98
N THR A 65 -5.45 6.68 7.04
CA THR A 65 -5.33 8.13 6.81
C THR A 65 -6.65 8.75 6.35
N MET A 66 -7.42 8.01 5.54
CA MET A 66 -8.72 8.47 5.05
C MET A 66 -9.84 8.33 6.08
N GLY A 67 -9.62 7.58 7.15
CA GLY A 67 -10.66 7.28 8.11
C GLY A 67 -11.67 6.26 7.60
N GLU A 68 -11.34 5.49 6.58
CA GLU A 68 -12.22 4.48 5.98
C GLU A 68 -12.10 3.15 6.75
N LYS A 69 -12.77 3.09 7.88
CA LYS A 69 -12.65 1.98 8.81
C LYS A 69 -13.09 0.64 8.21
N GLU A 70 -14.19 0.64 7.47
CA GLU A 70 -14.69 -0.59 6.85
C GLU A 70 -13.69 -1.16 5.85
N LYS A 71 -13.15 -0.31 4.99
CA LYS A 71 -12.16 -0.71 4.00
C LYS A 71 -10.88 -1.20 4.66
N PHE A 72 -10.48 -0.54 5.73
CA PHE A 72 -9.31 -0.95 6.51
C PHE A 72 -9.48 -2.39 7.01
N PHE A 73 -10.62 -2.70 7.61
CA PHE A 73 -10.84 -4.04 8.16
C PHE A 73 -11.07 -5.09 7.07
N GLU A 74 -11.57 -4.71 5.90
CA GLU A 74 -11.64 -5.63 4.75
C GLU A 74 -10.25 -6.06 4.32
N VAL A 75 -9.32 -5.11 4.19
CA VAL A 75 -7.93 -5.42 3.84
C VAL A 75 -7.27 -6.25 4.94
N LEU A 76 -7.55 -5.93 6.20
CA LEU A 76 -7.02 -6.68 7.33
C LEU A 76 -7.50 -8.14 7.29
N GLN A 77 -8.75 -8.37 6.93
CA GLN A 77 -9.30 -9.72 6.81
C GLN A 77 -8.57 -10.51 5.72
N GLU A 78 -8.32 -9.88 4.57
CA GLU A 78 -7.55 -10.50 3.50
C GLU A 78 -6.14 -10.86 3.98
N LEU A 79 -5.51 -9.97 4.74
CA LEU A 79 -4.18 -10.22 5.27
C LEU A 79 -4.18 -11.40 6.25
N LYS A 80 -5.18 -11.48 7.11
CA LYS A 80 -5.33 -12.59 8.05
C LYS A 80 -5.53 -13.93 7.37
N GLU A 81 -6.19 -13.92 6.23
CA GLU A 81 -6.43 -15.14 5.44
C GLU A 81 -5.22 -15.54 4.61
N SER A 82 -4.23 -14.65 4.48
CA SER A 82 -2.99 -14.96 3.78
C SER A 82 -2.02 -15.65 4.74
N ASP A 83 -0.96 -16.22 4.17
CA ASP A 83 0.12 -16.84 4.97
C ASP A 83 1.21 -15.84 5.35
N ILE A 84 0.95 -14.55 5.15
CA ILE A 84 1.92 -13.49 5.41
C ILE A 84 1.98 -13.17 6.90
N ILE A 85 3.21 -13.09 7.43
CA ILE A 85 3.43 -12.73 8.83
C ILE A 85 3.25 -11.21 8.97
N ILE A 86 2.39 -10.80 9.90
CA ILE A 86 2.12 -9.39 10.17
C ILE A 86 3.23 -8.83 11.07
N ASP A 87 3.84 -7.71 10.65
CA ASP A 87 4.90 -7.07 11.43
C ASP A 87 4.35 -6.24 12.59
N ASN A 88 5.25 -5.83 13.48
CA ASN A 88 4.86 -5.07 14.68
C ASN A 88 4.27 -3.71 14.34
N GLU A 89 4.77 -3.06 13.30
CA GLU A 89 4.28 -1.75 12.86
C GLU A 89 2.82 -1.85 12.42
N THR A 90 2.49 -2.89 11.66
CA THR A 90 1.13 -3.12 11.21
C THR A 90 0.21 -3.47 12.36
N LEU A 91 0.68 -4.29 13.32
CA LEU A 91 -0.09 -4.63 14.51
C LEU A 91 -0.42 -3.39 15.34
N GLU A 92 0.54 -2.50 15.48
CA GLU A 92 0.34 -1.24 16.18
C GLU A 92 -0.72 -0.37 15.51
N LEU A 93 -0.67 -0.29 14.18
CA LEU A 93 -1.64 0.45 13.39
C LEU A 93 -3.06 -0.10 13.59
N ILE A 94 -3.19 -1.43 13.58
CA ILE A 94 -4.47 -2.11 13.81
C ILE A 94 -5.00 -1.75 15.20
N ARG A 95 -4.14 -1.79 16.20
CA ARG A 95 -4.52 -1.49 17.57
C ARG A 95 -5.03 -0.06 17.73
N ILE A 96 -4.35 0.88 17.10
CA ILE A 96 -4.73 2.30 17.17
C ILE A 96 -6.09 2.52 16.51
N PHE A 97 -6.36 1.87 15.39
CA PHE A 97 -7.59 2.09 14.64
C PHE A 97 -8.79 1.32 15.18
N SER A 98 -8.55 0.34 16.00
CA SER A 98 -9.62 -0.50 16.56
C SER A 98 -10.48 0.20 17.62
#